data_40b5629e949db8e1854aeaa1a049fbd7
#
_entry.id   40b5629e949db8e1854aeaa1a049fbd7
#
_cell.length_a   1.000
_cell.length_b   1.000
_cell.length_c   1.000
_cell.angle_alpha   90.00
_cell.angle_beta   90.00
_cell.angle_gamma   90.00
#
_symmetry.space_group_name_H-M   'P 1'
#
loop_
_entity.id
_entity.type
_entity.pdbx_description
1 polymer ?
#
loop_
_entity_poly.entity_id
_entity_poly.type
_entity_poly.pdbx_seq_one_letter_code
_entity_poly.pdbx_strand_id
1 'polypeptide(L)' 'MLEYPISEDRVRYFQHFKGNKYKLVHIAFDSETQERMVVYQALYGDRKYWVRPEKMFFETIERDGKRFSRFTEIDWEE' A
#
# COMPACT_ATOMS: atom_id res chain seq x y z
N MET A 1 -20.64 9.63 -5.88
CA MET A 1 -20.15 9.10 -4.64
C MET A 1 -18.66 8.83 -4.72
N LEU A 2 -17.99 9.20 -3.70
CA LEU A 2 -16.57 9.11 -3.71
C LEU A 2 -16.11 7.68 -3.49
N GLU A 3 -15.12 7.29 -4.25
CA GLU A 3 -14.57 5.97 -4.14
C GLU A 3 -13.21 6.04 -3.51
N TYR A 4 -13.03 5.32 -2.44
CA TYR A 4 -11.71 5.13 -1.90
C TYR A 4 -11.11 3.89 -2.51
N PRO A 5 -9.80 3.79 -2.52
CA PRO A 5 -9.18 2.56 -2.98
C PRO A 5 -9.51 1.36 -2.11
N ILE A 6 -10.10 1.59 -0.94
CA ILE A 6 -10.46 0.51 -0.04
C ILE A 6 -11.95 0.28 -0.08
N SER A 7 -12.32 -0.97 -0.27
CA SER A 7 -13.69 -1.41 -0.13
C SER A 7 -13.82 -2.12 1.20
N GLU A 8 -14.90 -1.84 1.92
CA GLU A 8 -15.06 -2.41 3.25
C GLU A 8 -15.28 -3.90 3.24
N ASP A 9 -15.76 -4.44 2.14
CA ASP A 9 -16.03 -5.86 2.06
C ASP A 9 -14.97 -6.58 1.25
N ARG A 10 -13.85 -5.95 1.00
CA ARG A 10 -12.76 -6.55 0.24
C ARG A 10 -11.44 -6.20 0.86
N VAL A 11 -10.62 -7.20 1.04
CA VAL A 11 -9.25 -7.00 1.49
C VAL A 11 -8.37 -6.92 0.26
N ARG A 12 -7.52 -5.94 0.21
CA ARG A 12 -6.63 -5.74 -0.93
C ARG A 12 -5.22 -6.06 -0.50
N TYR A 13 -4.53 -6.81 -1.34
CA TYR A 13 -3.16 -7.23 -1.08
C TYR A 13 -2.24 -6.65 -2.12
N PHE A 14 -1.04 -6.32 -1.68
CA PHE A 14 -0.04 -5.73 -2.54
C PHE A 14 1.28 -6.43 -2.35
N GLN A 15 2.07 -6.45 -3.41
CA GLN A 15 3.42 -7.00 -3.34
C GLN A 15 4.41 -5.89 -3.61
N HIS A 16 5.36 -5.73 -2.69
CA HIS A 16 6.42 -4.75 -2.85
C HIS A 16 7.37 -5.25 -3.93
N PHE A 17 8.02 -4.31 -4.63
CA PHE A 17 8.89 -4.71 -5.74
C PHE A 17 10.04 -5.61 -5.27
N LYS A 18 10.34 -5.61 -3.99
CA LYS A 18 11.35 -6.52 -3.45
C LYS A 18 10.80 -7.89 -3.08
N GLY A 19 9.51 -8.12 -3.25
CA GLY A 19 8.93 -9.44 -3.15
C GLY A 19 8.01 -9.68 -1.97
N ASN A 20 8.08 -8.89 -0.92
CA ASN A 20 7.26 -9.13 0.25
C ASN A 20 5.82 -8.68 0.02
N LYS A 21 4.89 -9.34 0.70
CA LYS A 21 3.48 -9.06 0.53
C LYS A 21 2.95 -8.28 1.72
N TYR A 22 1.93 -7.46 1.43
CA TYR A 22 1.34 -6.57 2.42
C TYR A 22 -0.15 -6.52 2.22
N LYS A 23 -0.85 -6.22 3.30
CA LYS A 23 -2.29 -6.03 3.27
C LYS A 23 -2.59 -4.55 3.48
N LEU A 24 -3.43 -3.99 2.61
CA LEU A 24 -3.88 -2.62 2.77
C LEU A 24 -4.94 -2.62 3.87
N VAL A 25 -4.70 -1.85 4.92
CA VAL A 25 -5.58 -1.87 6.08
C VAL A 25 -6.57 -0.73 6.02
N HIS A 26 -6.09 0.48 5.73
CA HIS A 26 -6.96 1.63 5.83
C HIS A 26 -6.31 2.82 5.15
N ILE A 27 -7.12 3.80 4.79
CA ILE A 27 -6.64 5.12 4.38
C ILE A 27 -6.90 6.06 5.54
N ALA A 28 -5.86 6.78 5.94
CA ALA A 28 -5.97 7.71 7.04
C ALA A 28 -5.41 9.06 6.58
N PHE A 29 -5.43 10.03 7.46
CA PHE A 29 -4.91 11.34 7.14
C PHE A 29 -3.89 11.74 8.19
N ASP A 30 -2.81 12.35 7.72
CA ASP A 30 -1.83 12.91 8.63
C ASP A 30 -2.49 14.05 9.38
N SER A 31 -2.42 14.01 10.71
CA SER A 31 -3.17 14.97 11.51
C SER A 31 -2.63 16.39 11.37
N GLU A 32 -1.40 16.55 10.92
CA GLU A 32 -0.81 17.87 10.81
C GLU A 32 -0.86 18.42 9.41
N THR A 33 -0.60 17.59 8.42
CA THR A 33 -0.57 18.04 7.03
C THR A 33 -1.84 17.73 6.29
N GLN A 34 -2.65 16.82 6.84
CA GLN A 34 -3.88 16.33 6.20
C GLN A 34 -3.59 15.59 4.91
N GLU A 35 -2.38 15.13 4.76
CA GLU A 35 -2.02 14.31 3.61
C GLU A 35 -2.61 12.92 3.76
N ARG A 36 -3.07 12.34 2.65
CA ARG A 36 -3.63 10.99 2.68
C ARG A 36 -2.52 9.98 2.89
N MET A 37 -2.75 9.05 3.80
CA MET A 37 -1.77 8.06 4.19
C MET A 37 -2.37 6.68 4.00
N VAL A 38 -1.53 5.73 3.57
CA VAL A 38 -1.93 4.33 3.49
C VAL A 38 -1.40 3.63 4.73
N VAL A 39 -2.29 2.97 5.46
CA VAL A 39 -1.93 2.12 6.57
C VAL A 39 -1.93 0.68 6.04
N TYR A 40 -0.82 0.00 6.18
CA TYR A 40 -0.70 -1.34 5.62
C TYR A 40 0.07 -2.23 6.60
N GLN A 41 -0.14 -3.53 6.46
CA GLN A 41 0.44 -4.49 7.39
C GLN A 41 1.33 -5.45 6.63
N ALA A 42 2.52 -5.65 7.15
CA ALA A 42 3.42 -6.66 6.60
C ALA A 42 2.85 -8.05 6.87
N LEU A 43 2.90 -8.92 5.86
CA LEU A 43 2.41 -10.28 5.99
C LEU A 43 3.58 -11.23 6.16
N TYR A 44 4.57 -10.78 6.90
CA TYR A 44 5.75 -11.57 7.20
C TYR A 44 6.36 -11.05 8.49
N GLY A 45 7.25 -11.81 9.07
CA GLY A 45 7.97 -11.41 10.28
C GLY A 45 7.00 -11.10 11.42
N ASP A 46 7.19 -9.97 12.05
CA ASP A 46 6.37 -9.55 13.18
C ASP A 46 5.03 -8.98 12.77
N ARG A 47 4.74 -8.94 11.48
CA ARG A 47 3.48 -8.45 10.93
C ARG A 47 3.18 -7.04 11.41
N LYS A 48 4.17 -6.19 11.32
CA LYS A 48 4.04 -4.81 11.79
C LYS A 48 3.13 -4.00 10.89
N TYR A 49 2.52 -2.99 11.48
CA TYR A 49 1.74 -2.03 10.73
C TYR A 49 2.64 -0.87 10.37
N TRP A 50 2.48 -0.40 9.14
CA TRP A 50 3.26 0.70 8.60
C TRP A 50 2.34 1.74 8.03
N VAL A 51 2.84 2.95 7.90
CA VAL A 51 2.08 4.02 7.27
C VAL A 51 3.01 4.72 6.28
N ARG A 52 2.45 5.11 5.14
CA ARG A 52 3.21 5.77 4.09
C ARG A 52 2.27 6.72 3.35
N PRO A 53 2.74 7.91 2.94
CA PRO A 53 1.89 8.77 2.12
C PRO A 53 1.36 8.02 0.91
N GLU A 54 0.09 8.26 0.62
CA GLU A 54 -0.57 7.53 -0.46
C GLU A 54 0.19 7.67 -1.78
N LYS A 55 0.63 8.87 -2.09
CA LYS A 55 1.33 9.08 -3.35
C LYS A 55 2.64 8.32 -3.41
N MET A 56 3.28 8.09 -2.28
CA MET A 56 4.49 7.30 -2.26
C MET A 56 4.20 5.82 -2.33
N PHE A 57 3.08 5.39 -1.74
CA PHE A 57 2.70 3.99 -1.79
C PHE A 57 2.46 3.55 -3.23
N PHE A 58 1.81 4.41 -4.01
CA PHE A 58 1.44 4.07 -5.38
C PHE A 58 2.42 4.61 -6.41
N GLU A 59 3.58 5.06 -5.98
CA GLU A 59 4.50 5.71 -6.91
C GLU A 59 5.23 4.71 -7.77
N THR A 60 5.65 5.19 -8.94
CA THR A 60 6.48 4.43 -9.84
C THR A 60 7.94 4.70 -9.50
N ILE A 61 8.72 3.65 -9.49
CA ILE A 61 10.15 3.71 -9.21
C ILE A 61 10.90 3.43 -10.49
N GLU A 62 12.03 4.08 -10.65
CA GLU A 62 12.89 3.83 -11.79
C GLU A 62 14.23 3.30 -11.29
N ARG A 63 14.63 2.15 -11.81
CA ARG A 63 15.92 1.55 -11.48
C ARG A 63 16.48 0.90 -12.72
N ASP A 64 17.76 1.16 -12.98
CA ASP A 64 18.47 0.53 -14.09
C ASP A 64 17.73 0.72 -15.40
N GLY A 65 17.15 1.90 -15.58
CA GLY A 65 16.44 2.20 -16.80
C GLY A 65 15.06 1.58 -16.91
N LYS A 66 14.61 0.90 -15.87
CA LYS A 66 13.29 0.26 -15.87
C LYS A 66 12.38 0.98 -14.88
N ARG A 67 11.10 1.01 -15.22
CA ARG A 67 10.08 1.65 -14.39
C ARG A 67 9.10 0.59 -13.92
N PHE A 68 8.74 0.68 -12.64
CA PHE A 68 7.81 -0.28 -12.06
C PHE A 68 7.20 0.33 -10.81
N SER A 69 6.08 -0.23 -10.38
CA SER A 69 5.38 0.28 -9.21
C SER A 69 6.08 -0.19 -7.95
N ARG A 70 6.12 0.69 -6.94
CA ARG A 70 6.67 0.32 -5.64
C ARG A 70 5.87 -0.84 -5.05
N PHE A 71 4.54 -0.74 -5.13
CA PHE A 71 3.64 -1.81 -4.70
C PHE A 71 2.71 -2.13 -5.86
N THR A 72 2.50 -3.40 -6.11
CA THR A 72 1.61 -3.87 -7.16
C THR A 72 0.48 -4.65 -6.50
N GLU A 73 -0.74 -4.29 -6.84
CA GLU A 73 -1.88 -5.02 -6.31
C GLU A 73 -1.92 -6.41 -6.89
N ILE A 74 -2.17 -7.40 -6.05
CA ILE A 74 -2.16 -8.79 -6.46
C ILE A 74 -3.48 -9.45 -6.11
N ASP A 75 -3.84 -10.44 -6.89
CA ASP A 75 -5.04 -11.25 -6.67
C ASP A 75 -4.62 -12.46 -5.83
N TRP A 76 -4.61 -12.25 -4.52
CA TRP A 76 -4.02 -13.21 -3.61
C TRP A 76 -4.78 -13.17 -2.30
N GLU A 77 -4.76 -14.28 -1.58
CA GLU A 77 -5.38 -14.37 -0.27
C GLU A 77 -4.43 -15.00 0.70
N GLU A 78 -4.48 -14.48 1.91
CA GLU A 78 -3.69 -14.97 3.00
C GLU A 78 -4.06 -16.40 3.41
#